data_e1e85a3df807902e7d721d5a969ceeab
#
_entry.id   e1e85a3df807902e7d721d5a969ceeab
#
_cell.length_a   1.000
_cell.length_b   1.000
_cell.length_c   1.000
_cell.angle_alpha   90.00
_cell.angle_beta   90.00
_cell.angle_gamma   90.00
#
_symmetry.space_group_name_H-M   'P 1'
#
loop_
_entity.id
_entity.type
_entity.pdbx_description
1 polymer ?
#
loop_
_entity_poly.entity_id
_entity_poly.type
_entity_poly.pdbx_seq_one_letter_code
_entity_poly.pdbx_strand_id
1 'polypeptide(L)'
;MLSDKISTILEAMDVNISDVARAGGCTPSNLNRVKNGVRTPPATSPTIRFLTDGIMAIAAQRHLTGELISLCGAGLKDSDEVIRSKLIRWLYEDEPPYVRKYQKQKYEQSGTEPQASMLSVEFAKNLDELMRTADISNRRLGHETGLDPSYISRLRRGERIPRFQSPYLVQICRAVRDSMAADGKLSELSELTSLTAEELAEEDGVDEIRRWLFGYGAVTRYMAADELMGTIGSIDDIIKDAREHAREGFDVEEVLKKVEAEDGRASSWREEKYVGIDGLRMAVARFLAEMIRSGDKELLLYSDQSMEWMDGEYRKILTVLMSELIRRDVRISAIHTVNRSLAELISAVEWWMPLYLSGRITSYYCMPSAGRRFSHTLFIRPGEACIAGTSVVGLESRAIYSYSQEREVTELAEEAFNRLLKDSSPLVEIAECGNGIPEEGGFIQAEKVMVKAEADSVVIRRTESPYLMFTFTHPMIVRAFRSYMKEPF
;
A
#
# COMPACT_ATOMS: atom_id res chain seq x y z
N MET A 1 -11.91 20.51 14.07
CA MET A 1 -12.34 19.21 13.46
C MET A 1 -13.48 19.43 12.46
N LEU A 2 -13.74 18.46 11.55
CA LEU A 2 -14.81 18.56 10.53
C LEU A 2 -16.18 18.89 11.14
N SER A 3 -16.54 18.23 12.24
CA SER A 3 -17.80 18.47 12.99
C SER A 3 -17.99 19.94 13.41
N ASP A 4 -16.92 20.55 13.91
CA ASP A 4 -16.96 21.91 14.42
C ASP A 4 -17.13 22.91 13.28
N LYS A 5 -16.42 22.70 12.18
CA LYS A 5 -16.54 23.54 10.97
C LYS A 5 -17.92 23.44 10.32
N ILE A 6 -18.51 22.23 10.33
CA ILE A 6 -19.92 22.07 9.90
C ILE A 6 -20.85 22.86 10.83
N SER A 7 -20.67 22.79 12.14
CA SER A 7 -21.47 23.53 13.10
C SER A 7 -21.33 25.05 12.89
N THR A 8 -20.09 25.53 12.69
CA THR A 8 -19.81 26.94 12.38
C THR A 8 -20.55 27.43 11.15
N ILE A 9 -20.58 26.65 10.05
CA ILE A 9 -21.35 27.04 8.84
C ILE A 9 -22.85 27.07 9.12
N LEU A 10 -23.39 26.06 9.80
CA LEU A 10 -24.82 25.98 10.09
C LEU A 10 -25.28 27.11 10.97
N GLU A 11 -24.49 27.53 11.96
CA GLU A 11 -24.73 28.68 12.81
C GLU A 11 -24.64 30.00 12.03
N ALA A 12 -23.59 30.19 11.23
CA ALA A 12 -23.41 31.38 10.42
C ALA A 12 -24.54 31.59 9.40
N MET A 13 -25.14 30.53 8.89
CA MET A 13 -26.23 30.56 7.93
C MET A 13 -27.61 30.47 8.57
N ASP A 14 -27.72 30.33 9.88
CA ASP A 14 -28.94 30.06 10.64
C ASP A 14 -29.81 28.95 10.02
N VAL A 15 -29.15 27.77 9.78
CA VAL A 15 -29.80 26.60 9.16
C VAL A 15 -29.53 25.34 9.95
N ASN A 16 -30.45 24.40 9.86
CA ASN A 16 -30.24 23.09 10.43
C ASN A 16 -29.71 22.08 9.40
N ILE A 17 -29.06 21.03 9.87
CA ILE A 17 -28.46 20.01 9.01
C ILE A 17 -29.50 19.24 8.17
N SER A 18 -30.76 19.21 8.60
CA SER A 18 -31.85 18.54 7.87
C SER A 18 -32.25 19.33 6.63
N ASP A 19 -32.19 20.66 6.69
CA ASP A 19 -32.43 21.49 5.53
C ASP A 19 -31.30 21.37 4.51
N VAL A 20 -30.04 21.34 5.00
CA VAL A 20 -28.85 21.08 4.14
C VAL A 20 -28.96 19.72 3.47
N ALA A 21 -29.36 18.68 4.20
CA ALA A 21 -29.55 17.37 3.64
C ALA A 21 -30.61 17.32 2.53
N ARG A 22 -31.73 18.02 2.75
CA ARG A 22 -32.81 18.10 1.77
C ARG A 22 -32.37 18.87 0.52
N ALA A 23 -31.68 19.98 0.69
CA ALA A 23 -31.16 20.79 -0.42
C ALA A 23 -30.05 20.04 -1.20
N GLY A 24 -29.23 19.24 -0.52
CA GLY A 24 -28.19 18.42 -1.12
C GLY A 24 -28.68 17.06 -1.67
N GLY A 25 -29.96 16.74 -1.54
CA GLY A 25 -30.55 15.51 -2.08
C GLY A 25 -30.18 14.23 -1.33
N CYS A 26 -29.94 14.29 0.00
CA CYS A 26 -29.59 13.15 0.81
C CYS A 26 -30.42 13.02 2.10
N THR A 27 -30.30 11.88 2.78
CA THR A 27 -31.01 11.64 4.05
C THR A 27 -30.35 12.39 5.22
N PRO A 28 -31.11 13.09 6.06
CA PRO A 28 -30.60 13.82 7.23
C PRO A 28 -29.74 12.98 8.19
N SER A 29 -30.08 11.70 8.34
CA SER A 29 -29.37 10.78 9.22
C SER A 29 -27.87 10.66 8.89
N ASN A 30 -27.52 10.65 7.61
CA ASN A 30 -26.11 10.56 7.17
C ASN A 30 -25.31 11.82 7.54
N LEU A 31 -25.88 13.00 7.29
CA LEU A 31 -25.21 14.26 7.62
C LEU A 31 -25.16 14.53 9.12
N ASN A 32 -26.19 14.14 9.88
CA ASN A 32 -26.19 14.22 11.34
C ASN A 32 -25.03 13.45 11.97
N ARG A 33 -24.70 12.27 11.46
CA ARG A 33 -23.56 11.48 11.96
C ARG A 33 -22.23 12.17 11.70
N VAL A 34 -22.10 12.90 10.61
CA VAL A 34 -20.91 13.71 10.30
C VAL A 34 -20.82 14.94 11.19
N LYS A 35 -21.93 15.70 11.31
CA LYS A 35 -22.03 16.86 12.20
C LYS A 35 -21.70 16.53 13.66
N ASN A 36 -22.17 15.39 14.15
CA ASN A 36 -21.95 14.97 15.53
C ASN A 36 -20.59 14.27 15.76
N GLY A 37 -19.71 14.27 14.77
CA GLY A 37 -18.38 13.65 14.88
C GLY A 37 -18.38 12.11 14.98
N VAL A 38 -19.54 11.46 14.84
CA VAL A 38 -19.67 9.99 14.87
C VAL A 38 -18.98 9.35 13.65
N ARG A 39 -18.82 10.12 12.58
CA ARG A 39 -18.18 9.67 11.35
C ARG A 39 -17.48 10.85 10.68
N THR A 40 -16.19 10.66 10.32
CA THR A 40 -15.43 11.58 9.47
C THR A 40 -15.25 10.94 8.08
N PRO A 41 -16.15 11.23 7.12
CA PRO A 41 -15.99 10.68 5.77
C PRO A 41 -14.80 11.33 5.06
N PRO A 42 -14.15 10.66 4.10
CA PRO A 42 -13.14 11.31 3.27
C PRO A 42 -13.75 12.46 2.45
N ALA A 43 -12.97 13.50 2.19
CA ALA A 43 -13.41 14.70 1.46
C ALA A 43 -14.03 14.41 0.07
N THR A 44 -13.65 13.28 -0.53
CA THR A 44 -14.16 12.83 -1.83
C THR A 44 -15.44 12.01 -1.74
N SER A 45 -15.97 11.78 -0.53
CA SER A 45 -17.15 10.94 -0.36
C SER A 45 -18.42 11.62 -0.90
N PRO A 46 -19.38 10.84 -1.44
CA PRO A 46 -20.68 11.39 -1.82
C PRO A 46 -21.39 12.16 -0.69
N THR A 47 -21.16 11.74 0.56
CA THR A 47 -21.72 12.41 1.73
C THR A 47 -21.24 13.87 1.86
N ILE A 48 -19.96 14.13 1.58
CA ILE A 48 -19.39 15.48 1.61
C ILE A 48 -19.85 16.29 0.40
N ARG A 49 -20.00 15.65 -0.76
CA ARG A 49 -20.58 16.29 -1.93
C ARG A 49 -22.02 16.77 -1.64
N PHE A 50 -22.87 15.90 -1.11
CA PHE A 50 -24.24 16.27 -0.71
C PHE A 50 -24.27 17.38 0.35
N LEU A 51 -23.35 17.34 1.33
CA LEU A 51 -23.21 18.39 2.33
C LEU A 51 -22.87 19.73 1.68
N THR A 52 -21.85 19.77 0.83
CA THR A 52 -21.40 21.01 0.17
C THR A 52 -22.41 21.53 -0.85
N ASP A 53 -23.05 20.66 -1.62
CA ASP A 53 -24.11 21.02 -2.56
C ASP A 53 -25.31 21.60 -1.81
N GLY A 54 -25.70 21.02 -0.67
CA GLY A 54 -26.78 21.54 0.18
C GLY A 54 -26.45 22.89 0.81
N ILE A 55 -25.24 23.08 1.31
CA ILE A 55 -24.76 24.36 1.85
C ILE A 55 -24.79 25.45 0.78
N MET A 56 -24.22 25.15 -0.41
CA MET A 56 -24.19 26.13 -1.51
C MET A 56 -25.60 26.48 -2.02
N ALA A 57 -26.49 25.50 -2.15
CA ALA A 57 -27.85 25.71 -2.58
C ALA A 57 -28.64 26.63 -1.60
N ILE A 58 -28.49 26.39 -0.28
CA ILE A 58 -29.13 27.24 0.74
C ILE A 58 -28.48 28.61 0.77
N ALA A 59 -27.14 28.71 0.65
CA ALA A 59 -26.46 30.01 0.59
C ALA A 59 -26.97 30.87 -0.58
N ALA A 60 -27.15 30.26 -1.74
CA ALA A 60 -27.71 30.94 -2.91
C ALA A 60 -29.18 31.35 -2.68
N GLN A 61 -30.02 30.46 -2.13
CA GLN A 61 -31.42 30.70 -1.87
C GLN A 61 -31.68 31.83 -0.83
N ARG A 62 -30.78 31.91 0.18
CA ARG A 62 -30.92 32.92 1.26
C ARG A 62 -30.05 34.16 1.04
N HIS A 63 -29.40 34.31 -0.10
CA HIS A 63 -28.47 35.40 -0.42
C HIS A 63 -27.25 35.49 0.51
N LEU A 64 -26.82 34.36 1.10
CA LEU A 64 -25.68 34.26 2.01
C LEU A 64 -24.39 33.78 1.30
N THR A 65 -24.37 33.81 -0.02
CA THR A 65 -23.18 33.37 -0.81
C THR A 65 -21.94 34.19 -0.45
N GLY A 66 -22.07 35.47 -0.12
CA GLY A 66 -20.97 36.33 0.30
C GLY A 66 -20.32 35.87 1.63
N GLU A 67 -21.14 35.43 2.59
CA GLU A 67 -20.67 34.90 3.88
C GLU A 67 -19.98 33.57 3.71
N LEU A 68 -20.57 32.68 2.91
CA LEU A 68 -19.93 31.36 2.58
C LEU A 68 -18.59 31.54 1.91
N ILE A 69 -18.49 32.47 0.93
CA ILE A 69 -17.26 32.81 0.22
C ILE A 69 -16.20 33.33 1.19
N SER A 70 -16.60 34.22 2.11
CA SER A 70 -15.72 34.79 3.13
C SER A 70 -15.16 33.69 4.05
N LEU A 71 -15.99 32.74 4.48
CA LEU A 71 -15.57 31.61 5.34
C LEU A 71 -14.57 30.66 4.67
N CYS A 72 -14.77 30.34 3.41
CA CYS A 72 -13.90 29.37 2.72
C CYS A 72 -12.78 30.03 1.87
N GLY A 73 -12.64 31.36 1.92
CA GLY A 73 -11.62 32.09 1.17
C GLY A 73 -11.81 32.03 -0.36
N ALA A 74 -13.07 31.93 -0.82
CA ALA A 74 -13.39 31.98 -2.23
C ALA A 74 -13.57 33.44 -2.72
N GLY A 75 -13.51 33.64 -4.03
CA GLY A 75 -13.74 34.94 -4.66
C GLY A 75 -15.16 35.08 -5.20
N LEU A 76 -15.70 36.32 -5.24
CA LEU A 76 -17.03 36.58 -5.79
C LEU A 76 -17.18 36.21 -7.29
N LYS A 77 -16.07 36.04 -8.00
CA LYS A 77 -16.04 35.64 -9.42
C LYS A 77 -15.72 34.17 -9.64
N ASP A 78 -15.53 33.42 -8.56
CA ASP A 78 -15.22 31.99 -8.65
C ASP A 78 -16.48 31.23 -9.13
N SER A 79 -16.27 30.20 -9.93
CA SER A 79 -17.35 29.29 -10.33
C SER A 79 -17.80 28.45 -9.13
N ASP A 80 -19.03 27.93 -9.16
CA ASP A 80 -19.57 27.05 -8.12
C ASP A 80 -18.66 25.88 -7.80
N GLU A 81 -17.94 25.35 -8.79
CA GLU A 81 -16.99 24.24 -8.63
C GLU A 81 -15.75 24.67 -7.86
N VAL A 82 -15.24 25.88 -8.11
CA VAL A 82 -14.11 26.46 -7.37
C VAL A 82 -14.52 26.77 -5.93
N ILE A 83 -15.73 27.32 -5.72
CA ILE A 83 -16.28 27.58 -4.38
C ILE A 83 -16.42 26.27 -3.61
N ARG A 84 -16.97 25.22 -4.23
CA ARG A 84 -17.10 23.88 -3.62
C ARG A 84 -15.73 23.32 -3.23
N SER A 85 -14.74 23.41 -4.10
CA SER A 85 -13.39 22.91 -3.85
C SER A 85 -12.73 23.64 -2.67
N LYS A 86 -12.89 24.96 -2.58
CA LYS A 86 -12.39 25.78 -1.47
C LYS A 86 -13.12 25.48 -0.17
N LEU A 87 -14.44 25.28 -0.22
CA LEU A 87 -15.26 24.89 0.92
C LEU A 87 -14.83 23.51 1.47
N ILE A 88 -14.63 22.53 0.60
CA ILE A 88 -14.11 21.22 1.02
C ILE A 88 -12.71 21.36 1.64
N ARG A 89 -11.82 22.15 1.04
CA ARG A 89 -10.48 22.41 1.60
C ARG A 89 -10.58 23.02 2.99
N TRP A 90 -11.41 24.01 3.19
CA TRP A 90 -11.62 24.67 4.47
C TRP A 90 -12.20 23.71 5.51
N LEU A 91 -13.17 22.87 5.16
CA LEU A 91 -13.75 21.87 6.05
C LEU A 91 -12.71 20.87 6.60
N TYR A 92 -11.69 20.57 5.82
CA TYR A 92 -10.66 19.58 6.18
C TYR A 92 -9.29 20.18 6.56
N GLU A 93 -9.20 21.48 6.74
CA GLU A 93 -7.94 22.17 7.03
C GLU A 93 -7.26 21.68 8.31
N ASP A 94 -8.05 21.32 9.34
CA ASP A 94 -7.56 20.88 10.64
C ASP A 94 -7.56 19.34 10.80
N GLU A 95 -7.79 18.61 9.71
CA GLU A 95 -7.81 17.15 9.74
C GLU A 95 -6.39 16.55 9.64
N PRO A 96 -6.17 15.33 10.17
CA PRO A 96 -4.86 14.70 10.18
C PRO A 96 -4.20 14.61 8.79
N PRO A 97 -2.85 14.60 8.71
CA PRO A 97 -2.10 14.63 7.45
C PRO A 97 -2.44 13.51 6.46
N TYR A 98 -2.87 12.32 6.94
CA TYR A 98 -3.26 11.21 6.08
C TYR A 98 -4.49 11.54 5.21
N VAL A 99 -5.44 12.30 5.74
CA VAL A 99 -6.62 12.78 4.99
C VAL A 99 -6.18 13.80 3.94
N ARG A 100 -5.22 14.68 4.28
CA ARG A 100 -4.67 15.70 3.37
C ARG A 100 -3.83 15.08 2.25
N LYS A 101 -3.04 14.04 2.54
CA LYS A 101 -2.20 13.35 1.53
C LYS A 101 -3.06 12.68 0.46
N TYR A 102 -4.15 12.04 0.86
CA TYR A 102 -5.10 11.41 -0.07
C TYR A 102 -5.79 12.43 -0.98
N GLN A 103 -6.04 13.64 -0.47
CA GLN A 103 -6.58 14.75 -1.24
C GLN A 103 -5.56 15.32 -2.22
N LYS A 104 -4.30 15.55 -1.77
CA LYS A 104 -3.26 16.17 -2.59
C LYS A 104 -2.94 15.35 -3.84
N GLN A 105 -2.80 14.04 -3.70
CA GLN A 105 -2.58 13.14 -4.84
C GLN A 105 -3.75 13.16 -5.85
N LYS A 106 -5.00 13.29 -5.38
CA LYS A 106 -6.17 13.33 -6.26
C LYS A 106 -6.36 14.68 -6.94
N TYR A 107 -5.98 15.79 -6.30
CA TYR A 107 -6.08 17.12 -6.90
C TYR A 107 -4.95 17.43 -7.90
N GLU A 108 -3.77 16.85 -7.71
CA GLU A 108 -2.66 17.00 -8.68
C GLU A 108 -2.87 16.15 -9.94
N GLN A 109 -3.67 15.09 -9.85
CA GLN A 109 -4.02 14.22 -10.99
C GLN A 109 -5.35 14.56 -11.67
N SER A 110 -6.21 15.35 -11.06
CA SER A 110 -7.53 15.65 -11.64
C SER A 110 -7.56 16.98 -12.40
N GLY A 111 -6.97 16.98 -13.57
CA GLY A 111 -7.43 17.84 -14.67
C GLY A 111 -8.74 17.37 -15.32
N THR A 112 -9.36 16.26 -14.83
CA THR A 112 -10.63 15.75 -15.40
C THR A 112 -11.35 14.80 -14.42
N GLU A 113 -12.62 15.13 -14.08
CA GLU A 113 -13.54 14.15 -13.51
C GLU A 113 -13.87 13.09 -14.57
N PRO A 114 -13.52 11.82 -14.36
CA PRO A 114 -14.51 10.72 -14.42
C PRO A 114 -14.15 9.42 -13.67
N GLN A 115 -13.11 9.36 -12.83
CA GLN A 115 -12.59 8.07 -12.36
C GLN A 115 -13.49 7.27 -11.42
N ALA A 116 -14.27 7.89 -10.54
CA ALA A 116 -15.18 7.15 -9.65
C ALA A 116 -16.38 6.56 -10.39
N SER A 117 -16.86 7.20 -11.45
CA SER A 117 -17.93 6.70 -12.32
C SER A 117 -17.41 5.63 -13.30
N MET A 118 -16.17 5.75 -13.80
CA MET A 118 -15.56 4.73 -14.64
C MET A 118 -15.30 3.43 -13.88
N LEU A 119 -14.74 3.49 -12.68
CA LEU A 119 -14.53 2.31 -11.83
C LEU A 119 -15.83 1.59 -11.49
N SER A 120 -16.95 2.32 -11.30
CA SER A 120 -18.24 1.70 -11.04
C SER A 120 -18.81 1.00 -12.25
N VAL A 121 -18.66 1.60 -13.41
CA VAL A 121 -19.11 1.03 -14.68
C VAL A 121 -18.26 -0.19 -15.04
N GLU A 122 -16.95 -0.10 -14.87
CA GLU A 122 -16.01 -1.19 -15.16
C GLU A 122 -16.20 -2.37 -14.22
N PHE A 123 -16.28 -2.14 -12.91
CA PHE A 123 -16.59 -3.19 -11.94
C PHE A 123 -17.92 -3.88 -12.24
N ALA A 124 -18.98 -3.11 -12.51
CA ALA A 124 -20.30 -3.66 -12.81
C ALA A 124 -20.28 -4.51 -14.10
N LYS A 125 -19.61 -4.01 -15.14
CA LYS A 125 -19.41 -4.70 -16.42
C LYS A 125 -18.65 -6.02 -16.20
N ASN A 126 -17.52 -5.95 -15.50
CA ASN A 126 -16.68 -7.13 -15.26
C ASN A 126 -17.40 -8.16 -14.38
N LEU A 127 -18.13 -7.73 -13.34
CA LEU A 127 -18.92 -8.64 -12.52
C LEU A 127 -20.06 -9.31 -13.30
N ASP A 128 -20.73 -8.57 -14.19
CA ASP A 128 -21.77 -9.11 -15.06
C ASP A 128 -21.18 -10.12 -16.03
N GLU A 129 -20.04 -9.83 -16.63
CA GLU A 129 -19.32 -10.71 -17.54
C GLU A 129 -18.81 -11.97 -16.83
N LEU A 130 -18.21 -11.85 -15.66
CA LEU A 130 -17.76 -12.97 -14.83
C LEU A 130 -18.93 -13.91 -14.49
N MET A 131 -20.06 -13.37 -14.06
CA MET A 131 -21.22 -14.16 -13.70
C MET A 131 -21.91 -14.82 -14.92
N ARG A 132 -21.84 -14.19 -16.10
CA ARG A 132 -22.33 -14.81 -17.35
C ARG A 132 -21.43 -15.95 -17.79
N THR A 133 -20.13 -15.77 -17.80
CA THR A 133 -19.15 -16.81 -18.13
C THR A 133 -19.29 -18.01 -17.20
N ALA A 134 -19.51 -17.76 -15.91
CA ALA A 134 -19.75 -18.80 -14.91
C ALA A 134 -21.15 -19.42 -14.96
N ASP A 135 -22.08 -18.90 -15.76
CA ASP A 135 -23.50 -19.27 -15.78
C ASP A 135 -24.14 -19.27 -14.38
N ILE A 136 -23.78 -18.26 -13.59
CA ILE A 136 -24.24 -18.12 -12.19
C ILE A 136 -25.29 -17.00 -12.08
N SER A 137 -26.48 -17.34 -11.55
CA SER A 137 -27.52 -16.35 -11.29
C SER A 137 -27.29 -15.62 -9.96
N ASN A 138 -27.89 -14.41 -9.82
CA ASN A 138 -27.83 -13.66 -8.55
C ASN A 138 -28.35 -14.49 -7.37
N ARG A 139 -29.36 -15.36 -7.59
CA ARG A 139 -29.94 -16.20 -6.56
C ARG A 139 -29.00 -17.32 -6.15
N ARG A 140 -28.33 -17.96 -7.12
CA ARG A 140 -27.36 -19.04 -6.85
C ARG A 140 -26.13 -18.45 -6.13
N LEU A 141 -25.57 -17.37 -6.63
CA LEU A 141 -24.42 -16.70 -5.99
C LEU A 141 -24.77 -16.19 -4.58
N GLY A 142 -25.99 -15.67 -4.39
CA GLY A 142 -26.49 -15.27 -3.08
C GLY A 142 -26.57 -16.42 -2.09
N HIS A 143 -27.03 -17.61 -2.53
CA HIS A 143 -27.08 -18.80 -1.71
C HIS A 143 -25.69 -19.30 -1.32
N GLU A 144 -24.73 -19.31 -2.26
CA GLU A 144 -23.34 -19.77 -2.04
C GLU A 144 -22.53 -18.82 -1.15
N THR A 145 -22.82 -17.53 -1.21
CA THR A 145 -22.08 -16.49 -0.44
C THR A 145 -22.80 -16.03 0.83
N GLY A 146 -24.04 -16.45 1.05
CA GLY A 146 -24.88 -15.92 2.13
C GLY A 146 -25.33 -14.46 1.93
N LEU A 147 -25.19 -13.91 0.72
CA LEU A 147 -25.57 -12.54 0.38
C LEU A 147 -27.00 -12.47 -0.17
N ASP A 148 -27.68 -11.35 0.10
CA ASP A 148 -28.98 -11.07 -0.51
C ASP A 148 -28.86 -10.95 -2.03
N PRO A 149 -29.66 -11.68 -2.84
CA PRO A 149 -29.63 -11.58 -4.30
C PRO A 149 -29.86 -10.16 -4.84
N SER A 150 -30.60 -9.32 -4.10
CA SER A 150 -30.81 -7.93 -4.46
C SER A 150 -29.54 -7.08 -4.27
N TYR A 151 -28.69 -7.46 -3.33
CA TYR A 151 -27.38 -6.84 -3.15
C TYR A 151 -26.47 -7.13 -4.35
N ILE A 152 -26.39 -8.39 -4.78
CA ILE A 152 -25.61 -8.81 -5.97
C ILE A 152 -26.15 -8.12 -7.22
N SER A 153 -27.48 -8.02 -7.37
CA SER A 153 -28.10 -7.28 -8.48
C SER A 153 -27.68 -5.82 -8.52
N ARG A 154 -27.55 -5.15 -7.35
CA ARG A 154 -27.08 -3.75 -7.27
C ARG A 154 -25.60 -3.61 -7.61
N LEU A 155 -24.78 -4.59 -7.25
CA LEU A 155 -23.36 -4.64 -7.66
C LEU A 155 -23.23 -4.71 -9.19
N ARG A 156 -23.98 -5.65 -9.82
CA ARG A 156 -23.99 -5.84 -11.28
C ARG A 156 -24.49 -4.62 -12.06
N ARG A 157 -25.35 -3.81 -11.46
CA ARG A 157 -25.84 -2.55 -12.08
C ARG A 157 -24.99 -1.33 -11.77
N GLY A 158 -23.90 -1.48 -11.01
CA GLY A 158 -23.05 -0.37 -10.60
C GLY A 158 -23.71 0.59 -9.59
N GLU A 159 -24.89 0.24 -9.05
CA GLU A 159 -25.57 1.03 -8.00
C GLU A 159 -24.82 0.96 -6.66
N ARG A 160 -23.98 -0.04 -6.50
CA ARG A 160 -23.05 -0.21 -5.38
C ARG A 160 -21.73 -0.74 -5.88
N ILE A 161 -20.63 -0.25 -5.28
CA ILE A 161 -19.29 -0.83 -5.43
C ILE A 161 -18.87 -1.30 -4.05
N PRO A 162 -18.45 -2.57 -3.88
CA PRO A 162 -17.87 -3.02 -2.63
C PRO A 162 -16.50 -2.37 -2.45
N ARG A 163 -16.03 -2.24 -1.21
CA ARG A 163 -14.62 -1.90 -0.99
C ARG A 163 -13.75 -3.06 -1.47
N PHE A 164 -12.59 -2.73 -2.05
CA PHE A 164 -11.65 -3.73 -2.57
C PHE A 164 -11.32 -4.83 -1.54
N GLN A 165 -11.14 -4.48 -0.27
CA GLN A 165 -10.87 -5.42 0.82
C GLN A 165 -12.13 -5.97 1.50
N SER A 166 -13.31 -5.81 0.91
CA SER A 166 -14.54 -6.33 1.48
C SER A 166 -14.52 -7.86 1.54
N PRO A 167 -14.79 -8.49 2.70
CA PRO A 167 -14.91 -9.95 2.80
C PRO A 167 -15.94 -10.54 1.85
N TYR A 168 -17.01 -9.80 1.58
CA TYR A 168 -18.06 -10.22 0.64
C TYR A 168 -17.54 -10.34 -0.79
N LEU A 169 -16.61 -9.48 -1.19
CA LEU A 169 -16.02 -9.55 -2.53
C LEU A 169 -15.14 -10.78 -2.68
N VAL A 170 -14.35 -11.10 -1.67
CA VAL A 170 -13.55 -12.33 -1.63
C VAL A 170 -14.46 -13.57 -1.72
N GLN A 171 -15.57 -13.57 -0.99
CA GLN A 171 -16.56 -14.65 -1.05
C GLN A 171 -17.18 -14.80 -2.45
N ILE A 172 -17.54 -13.70 -3.11
CA ILE A 172 -18.06 -13.68 -4.49
C ILE A 172 -17.02 -14.28 -5.45
N CYS A 173 -15.78 -13.79 -5.41
CA CYS A 173 -14.72 -14.28 -6.30
C CYS A 173 -14.44 -15.77 -6.09
N ARG A 174 -14.39 -16.22 -4.83
CA ARG A 174 -14.18 -17.63 -4.48
C ARG A 174 -15.33 -18.51 -4.97
N ALA A 175 -16.58 -18.12 -4.69
CA ALA A 175 -17.76 -18.88 -5.11
C ALA A 175 -17.82 -19.03 -6.64
N VAL A 176 -17.53 -17.98 -7.38
CA VAL A 176 -17.51 -18.04 -8.85
C VAL A 176 -16.37 -18.94 -9.34
N ARG A 177 -15.16 -18.79 -8.82
CA ARG A 177 -14.02 -19.63 -9.18
C ARG A 177 -14.32 -21.11 -8.89
N ASP A 178 -14.79 -21.42 -7.70
CA ASP A 178 -15.06 -22.79 -7.24
C ASP A 178 -16.19 -23.43 -8.06
N SER A 179 -17.23 -22.66 -8.41
CA SER A 179 -18.29 -23.12 -9.32
C SER A 179 -17.74 -23.44 -10.72
N MET A 180 -16.91 -22.56 -11.29
CA MET A 180 -16.30 -22.77 -12.60
C MET A 180 -15.30 -23.94 -12.59
N ALA A 181 -14.57 -24.14 -11.49
CA ALA A 181 -13.68 -25.27 -11.31
C ALA A 181 -14.48 -26.59 -11.27
N ALA A 182 -15.59 -26.63 -10.52
CA ALA A 182 -16.46 -27.80 -10.45
C ALA A 182 -17.13 -28.15 -11.80
N ASP A 183 -17.44 -27.13 -12.61
CA ASP A 183 -18.03 -27.26 -13.94
C ASP A 183 -16.99 -27.51 -15.06
N GLY A 184 -15.68 -27.57 -14.72
CA GLY A 184 -14.58 -27.76 -15.67
C GLY A 184 -14.32 -26.56 -16.59
N LYS A 185 -14.77 -25.35 -16.21
CA LYS A 185 -14.73 -24.12 -16.99
C LYS A 185 -13.60 -23.16 -16.60
N LEU A 186 -12.54 -23.62 -15.92
CA LEU A 186 -11.40 -22.77 -15.56
C LEU A 186 -10.69 -22.18 -16.78
N SER A 187 -10.72 -22.85 -17.93
CA SER A 187 -10.20 -22.31 -19.18
C SER A 187 -10.94 -21.06 -19.66
N GLU A 188 -12.26 -21.00 -19.50
CA GLU A 188 -13.07 -19.83 -19.83
C GLU A 188 -12.78 -18.66 -18.88
N LEU A 189 -12.55 -18.96 -17.59
CA LEU A 189 -12.13 -17.97 -16.60
C LEU A 189 -10.69 -17.46 -16.89
N SER A 190 -9.82 -18.37 -17.33
CA SER A 190 -8.46 -18.07 -17.78
C SER A 190 -8.46 -17.09 -18.96
N GLU A 191 -9.28 -17.33 -19.96
CA GLU A 191 -9.43 -16.43 -21.11
C GLU A 191 -9.97 -15.05 -20.68
N LEU A 192 -10.97 -15.03 -19.80
CA LEU A 192 -11.59 -13.81 -19.31
C LEU A 192 -10.62 -12.94 -18.48
N THR A 193 -9.87 -13.56 -17.58
CA THR A 193 -9.00 -12.86 -16.63
C THR A 193 -7.55 -12.72 -17.09
N SER A 194 -7.17 -13.36 -18.18
CA SER A 194 -5.78 -13.50 -18.66
C SER A 194 -4.85 -14.18 -17.64
N LEU A 195 -5.41 -15.00 -16.73
CA LEU A 195 -4.68 -15.83 -15.78
C LEU A 195 -4.61 -17.27 -16.31
N THR A 196 -3.57 -18.01 -15.97
CA THR A 196 -3.52 -19.44 -16.30
C THR A 196 -4.46 -20.25 -15.40
N ALA A 197 -4.86 -21.45 -15.84
CA ALA A 197 -5.71 -22.34 -15.04
C ALA A 197 -5.01 -22.76 -13.72
N GLU A 198 -3.69 -22.86 -13.73
CA GLU A 198 -2.86 -23.17 -12.56
C GLU A 198 -2.89 -21.99 -11.56
N GLU A 199 -2.73 -20.76 -12.03
CA GLU A 199 -2.84 -19.54 -11.21
C GLU A 199 -4.24 -19.37 -10.60
N LEU A 200 -5.28 -19.73 -11.33
CA LEU A 200 -6.65 -19.67 -10.85
C LEU A 200 -6.96 -20.75 -9.82
N ALA A 201 -6.28 -21.89 -9.88
CA ALA A 201 -6.45 -22.99 -8.92
C ALA A 201 -5.81 -22.68 -7.54
N GLU A 202 -4.81 -21.79 -7.50
CA GLU A 202 -4.17 -21.33 -6.27
C GLU A 202 -5.09 -20.40 -5.47
N GLU A 203 -4.83 -20.24 -4.17
CA GLU A 203 -5.62 -19.34 -3.31
C GLU A 203 -5.47 -17.87 -3.72
N ASP A 204 -4.30 -17.49 -4.24
CA ASP A 204 -4.03 -16.16 -4.81
C ASP A 204 -4.86 -15.86 -6.07
N GLY A 205 -5.36 -16.87 -6.78
CA GLY A 205 -6.25 -16.69 -7.93
C GLY A 205 -7.55 -15.93 -7.58
N VAL A 206 -8.05 -16.07 -6.36
CA VAL A 206 -9.20 -15.29 -5.87
C VAL A 206 -8.89 -13.81 -5.80
N ASP A 207 -7.69 -13.45 -5.35
CA ASP A 207 -7.24 -12.06 -5.26
C ASP A 207 -7.00 -11.45 -6.64
N GLU A 208 -6.54 -12.25 -7.60
CA GLU A 208 -6.38 -11.81 -8.99
C GLU A 208 -7.73 -11.59 -9.68
N ILE A 209 -8.72 -12.48 -9.49
CA ILE A 209 -10.09 -12.27 -9.98
C ILE A 209 -10.66 -10.97 -9.38
N ARG A 210 -10.42 -10.73 -8.08
CA ARG A 210 -10.85 -9.51 -7.41
C ARG A 210 -10.24 -8.25 -8.02
N ARG A 211 -8.94 -8.27 -8.36
CA ARG A 211 -8.25 -7.16 -9.05
C ARG A 211 -8.80 -6.97 -10.46
N TRP A 212 -9.02 -8.05 -11.18
CA TRP A 212 -9.61 -7.99 -12.51
C TRP A 212 -11.00 -7.34 -12.50
N LEU A 213 -11.85 -7.63 -11.51
CA LEU A 213 -13.17 -7.01 -11.37
C LEU A 213 -13.11 -5.48 -11.33
N PHE A 214 -12.06 -4.89 -10.78
CA PHE A 214 -11.88 -3.43 -10.74
C PHE A 214 -11.12 -2.87 -11.92
N GLY A 215 -10.84 -3.66 -12.96
CA GLY A 215 -10.01 -3.23 -14.09
C GLY A 215 -8.53 -3.09 -13.76
N TYR A 216 -8.11 -3.45 -12.55
CA TYR A 216 -6.71 -3.31 -12.11
C TYR A 216 -5.77 -4.39 -12.63
N GLY A 217 -6.27 -5.39 -13.36
CA GLY A 217 -5.47 -6.55 -13.75
C GLY A 217 -4.31 -6.22 -14.69
N ALA A 218 -4.60 -5.81 -15.92
CA ALA A 218 -3.57 -5.56 -16.94
C ALA A 218 -2.92 -4.18 -16.78
N VAL A 219 -3.73 -3.13 -16.58
CA VAL A 219 -3.25 -1.74 -16.48
C VAL A 219 -2.34 -1.56 -15.26
N THR A 220 -2.71 -2.12 -14.10
CA THR A 220 -1.89 -2.01 -12.88
C THR A 220 -0.58 -2.79 -13.02
N ARG A 221 -0.59 -3.95 -13.68
CA ARG A 221 0.64 -4.73 -13.94
C ARG A 221 1.56 -4.02 -14.90
N TYR A 222 1.00 -3.42 -15.96
CA TYR A 222 1.77 -2.62 -16.90
C TYR A 222 2.42 -1.41 -16.21
N MET A 223 1.63 -0.62 -15.45
CA MET A 223 2.14 0.53 -14.71
C MET A 223 3.21 0.14 -13.68
N ALA A 224 3.01 -0.95 -12.96
CA ALA A 224 3.97 -1.43 -11.99
C ALA A 224 5.29 -1.91 -12.63
N ALA A 225 5.22 -2.57 -13.79
CA ALA A 225 6.40 -2.96 -14.55
C ALA A 225 7.15 -1.73 -15.09
N ASP A 226 6.42 -0.75 -15.61
CA ASP A 226 6.96 0.52 -16.11
C ASP A 226 7.63 1.33 -15.00
N GLU A 227 7.00 1.44 -13.82
CA GLU A 227 7.52 2.09 -12.62
C GLU A 227 8.84 1.43 -12.17
N LEU A 228 8.89 0.12 -12.05
CA LEU A 228 10.11 -0.60 -11.68
C LEU A 228 11.24 -0.40 -12.70
N MET A 229 10.92 -0.41 -13.99
CA MET A 229 11.91 -0.11 -15.04
C MET A 229 12.42 1.31 -14.96
N GLY A 230 11.54 2.28 -14.72
CA GLY A 230 11.87 3.68 -14.52
C GLY A 230 12.82 3.87 -13.32
N THR A 231 12.53 3.21 -12.20
CA THR A 231 13.39 3.22 -11.00
C THR A 231 14.78 2.66 -11.30
N ILE A 232 14.87 1.51 -11.97
CA ILE A 232 16.15 0.92 -12.35
C ILE A 232 16.88 1.79 -13.39
N GLY A 233 16.15 2.41 -14.32
CA GLY A 233 16.70 3.35 -15.30
C GLY A 233 17.32 4.59 -14.64
N SER A 234 16.74 5.10 -13.56
CA SER A 234 17.16 6.31 -12.84
C SER A 234 18.07 6.03 -11.63
N ILE A 235 18.69 4.88 -11.55
CA ILE A 235 19.59 4.51 -10.42
C ILE A 235 20.72 5.53 -10.20
N ASP A 236 21.21 6.21 -11.23
CA ASP A 236 22.23 7.26 -11.11
C ASP A 236 21.73 8.40 -10.24
N ASP A 237 20.49 8.81 -10.41
CA ASP A 237 19.85 9.86 -9.61
C ASP A 237 19.69 9.38 -8.17
N ILE A 238 19.27 8.14 -7.96
CA ILE A 238 19.15 7.50 -6.64
C ILE A 238 20.51 7.46 -5.94
N ILE A 239 21.58 7.06 -6.63
CA ILE A 239 22.95 7.04 -6.09
C ILE A 239 23.43 8.45 -5.79
N LYS A 240 23.13 9.41 -6.66
CA LYS A 240 23.50 10.82 -6.48
C LYS A 240 22.79 11.39 -5.27
N ASP A 241 21.49 11.24 -5.16
CA ASP A 241 20.69 11.70 -4.03
C ASP A 241 21.16 11.08 -2.71
N ALA A 242 21.43 9.78 -2.70
CA ALA A 242 22.00 9.10 -1.53
C ALA A 242 23.35 9.66 -1.11
N ARG A 243 24.21 10.03 -2.08
CA ARG A 243 25.51 10.66 -1.81
C ARG A 243 25.39 12.11 -1.33
N GLU A 244 24.45 12.87 -1.86
CA GLU A 244 24.17 14.24 -1.45
C GLU A 244 23.61 14.27 -0.03
N HIS A 245 22.63 13.42 0.28
CA HIS A 245 22.10 13.26 1.64
C HIS A 245 23.15 12.78 2.65
N ALA A 246 24.08 11.91 2.23
CA ALA A 246 25.22 11.53 3.07
C ALA A 246 26.21 12.68 3.31
N ARG A 247 26.27 13.67 2.41
CA ARG A 247 27.12 14.88 2.55
C ARG A 247 26.44 15.98 3.36
N GLU A 248 25.13 16.08 3.34
CA GLU A 248 24.36 17.08 4.10
C GLU A 248 24.34 16.80 5.62
N GLY A 249 25.11 15.80 6.06
CA GLY A 249 25.41 15.59 7.47
C GLY A 249 24.16 15.32 8.30
N PHE A 250 23.45 14.24 7.98
CA PHE A 250 22.60 13.64 9.00
C PHE A 250 23.52 13.24 10.16
N ASP A 251 23.44 14.00 11.25
CA ASP A 251 24.22 13.70 12.44
C ASP A 251 23.65 12.44 13.09
N VAL A 252 24.29 11.30 12.81
CA VAL A 252 23.95 10.02 13.41
C VAL A 252 23.92 10.13 14.94
N GLU A 253 24.83 10.93 15.52
CA GLU A 253 24.88 11.18 16.95
C GLU A 253 23.64 11.94 17.45
N GLU A 254 23.08 12.85 16.68
CA GLU A 254 21.84 13.54 17.00
C GLU A 254 20.65 12.57 16.98
N VAL A 255 20.56 11.71 15.96
CA VAL A 255 19.53 10.66 15.87
C VAL A 255 19.66 9.69 17.03
N LEU A 256 20.87 9.24 17.36
CA LEU A 256 21.12 8.35 18.48
C LEU A 256 20.71 8.98 19.83
N LYS A 257 21.05 10.26 20.04
CA LYS A 257 20.64 11.01 21.24
C LYS A 257 19.12 11.17 21.31
N LYS A 258 18.46 11.45 20.18
CA LYS A 258 16.99 11.55 20.11
C LYS A 258 16.32 10.24 20.48
N VAL A 259 16.78 9.12 19.92
CA VAL A 259 16.27 7.78 20.22
C VAL A 259 16.45 7.45 21.72
N GLU A 260 17.61 7.79 22.31
CA GLU A 260 17.85 7.60 23.74
C GLU A 260 16.96 8.44 24.64
N ALA A 261 16.75 9.70 24.25
CA ALA A 261 15.91 10.62 25.02
C ALA A 261 14.42 10.21 24.99
N GLU A 262 13.95 9.68 23.86
CA GLU A 262 12.57 9.22 23.71
C GLU A 262 12.32 7.88 24.42
N ASP A 263 13.31 6.97 24.45
CA ASP A 263 13.17 5.67 25.10
C ASP A 263 13.06 5.79 26.64
N GLY A 264 13.69 6.77 27.26
CA GLY A 264 13.54 7.14 28.68
C GLY A 264 13.72 6.01 29.70
N ARG A 265 14.15 4.82 29.26
CA ARG A 265 14.25 3.60 30.05
C ARG A 265 15.71 3.32 30.39
N ALA A 266 15.96 2.99 31.65
CA ALA A 266 17.29 2.59 32.06
C ALA A 266 17.65 1.23 31.46
N SER A 267 18.84 1.12 30.92
CA SER A 267 19.40 -0.03 30.18
C SER A 267 19.61 -1.32 31.00
N SER A 268 18.85 -1.54 32.05
CA SER A 268 19.08 -2.62 33.04
C SER A 268 18.19 -3.85 32.88
N TRP A 269 17.26 -3.84 31.92
CA TRP A 269 16.33 -4.95 31.75
C TRP A 269 16.79 -5.89 30.61
N ARG A 270 16.77 -7.19 30.88
CA ARG A 270 17.08 -8.22 29.90
C ARG A 270 15.92 -8.48 28.92
N GLU A 271 14.70 -8.18 29.31
CA GLU A 271 13.50 -8.27 28.49
C GLU A 271 12.63 -7.03 28.68
N GLU A 272 12.24 -6.39 27.58
CA GLU A 272 11.36 -5.22 27.56
C GLU A 272 10.20 -5.42 26.60
N LYS A 273 9.05 -4.78 26.90
CA LYS A 273 7.84 -4.87 26.09
C LYS A 273 7.44 -3.50 25.54
N TYR A 274 7.19 -3.47 24.26
CA TYR A 274 6.74 -2.31 23.51
C TYR A 274 5.36 -2.58 22.93
N VAL A 275 4.49 -1.58 22.91
CA VAL A 275 3.07 -1.77 22.53
C VAL A 275 2.73 -0.92 21.31
N GLY A 276 2.08 -1.54 20.33
CA GLY A 276 1.56 -0.88 19.14
C GLY A 276 2.66 -0.44 18.17
N ILE A 277 2.25 0.32 17.16
CA ILE A 277 3.13 0.78 16.08
C ILE A 277 4.24 1.70 16.59
N ASP A 278 3.92 2.63 17.49
CA ASP A 278 4.92 3.54 18.06
C ASP A 278 5.89 2.80 18.97
N GLY A 279 5.40 1.78 19.70
CA GLY A 279 6.26 0.88 20.44
C GLY A 279 7.22 0.11 19.55
N LEU A 280 6.76 -0.42 18.41
CA LEU A 280 7.63 -1.07 17.43
C LEU A 280 8.70 -0.12 16.89
N ARG A 281 8.31 1.09 16.52
CA ARG A 281 9.23 2.13 16.01
C ARG A 281 10.34 2.40 17.02
N MET A 282 9.98 2.59 18.28
CA MET A 282 10.93 2.84 19.35
C MET A 282 11.85 1.63 19.58
N ALA A 283 11.30 0.41 19.66
CA ALA A 283 12.07 -0.82 19.82
C ALA A 283 13.10 -0.99 18.68
N VAL A 284 12.68 -0.78 17.42
CA VAL A 284 13.57 -0.94 16.24
C VAL A 284 14.62 0.17 16.22
N ALA A 285 14.26 1.42 16.48
CA ALA A 285 15.24 2.52 16.51
C ALA A 285 16.33 2.28 17.56
N ARG A 286 15.94 1.88 18.78
CA ARG A 286 16.86 1.50 19.85
C ARG A 286 17.74 0.31 19.45
N PHE A 287 17.14 -0.74 18.93
CA PHE A 287 17.84 -1.96 18.51
C PHE A 287 18.94 -1.67 17.48
N LEU A 288 18.64 -0.85 16.46
CA LEU A 288 19.61 -0.46 15.45
C LEU A 288 20.68 0.51 16.03
N ALA A 289 20.29 1.41 16.93
CA ALA A 289 21.21 2.31 17.62
C ALA A 289 22.22 1.54 18.48
N GLU A 290 21.74 0.55 19.24
CA GLU A 290 22.62 -0.32 20.02
C GLU A 290 23.57 -1.13 19.14
N MET A 291 23.07 -1.65 18.01
CA MET A 291 23.90 -2.35 17.03
C MET A 291 25.01 -1.47 16.45
N ILE A 292 24.71 -0.20 16.17
CA ILE A 292 25.72 0.77 15.73
C ILE A 292 26.81 0.96 16.78
N ARG A 293 26.46 0.97 18.07
CA ARG A 293 27.40 1.15 19.19
C ARG A 293 28.23 -0.09 19.48
N SER A 294 27.59 -1.25 19.50
CA SER A 294 28.27 -2.54 19.78
C SER A 294 29.21 -2.93 18.64
N GLY A 295 28.92 -2.49 17.41
CA GLY A 295 29.71 -2.83 16.23
C GLY A 295 29.44 -4.21 15.65
N ASP A 296 28.25 -4.76 15.92
CA ASP A 296 27.79 -6.04 15.37
C ASP A 296 27.82 -6.02 13.85
N LYS A 297 28.04 -7.18 13.25
CA LYS A 297 28.30 -7.30 11.79
C LYS A 297 27.20 -8.02 11.02
N GLU A 298 26.15 -8.46 11.69
CA GLU A 298 25.07 -9.20 11.07
C GLU A 298 23.71 -8.79 11.63
N LEU A 299 22.75 -8.61 10.74
CA LEU A 299 21.38 -8.24 11.04
C LEU A 299 20.42 -9.11 10.24
N LEU A 300 19.50 -9.78 10.93
CA LEU A 300 18.48 -10.63 10.32
C LEU A 300 17.11 -9.97 10.52
N LEU A 301 16.38 -9.78 9.44
CA LEU A 301 15.10 -9.06 9.43
C LEU A 301 14.01 -9.92 8.80
N TYR A 302 12.94 -10.14 9.54
CA TYR A 302 11.70 -10.70 9.03
C TYR A 302 10.53 -9.88 9.55
N SER A 303 9.67 -9.44 8.66
CA SER A 303 8.38 -8.87 9.05
C SER A 303 7.38 -9.08 7.95
N ASP A 304 6.24 -9.57 8.34
CA ASP A 304 5.09 -9.76 7.48
C ASP A 304 3.96 -8.75 7.78
N GLN A 305 4.24 -7.73 8.59
CA GLN A 305 3.34 -6.60 8.83
C GLN A 305 3.30 -5.62 7.65
N SER A 306 2.24 -4.81 7.56
CA SER A 306 2.20 -3.68 6.63
C SER A 306 3.41 -2.77 6.79
N MET A 307 3.92 -2.21 5.69
CA MET A 307 5.06 -1.27 5.71
C MET A 307 4.71 0.11 6.29
N GLU A 308 3.43 0.38 6.60
CA GLU A 308 2.96 1.68 7.11
C GLU A 308 3.65 2.11 8.42
N TRP A 309 4.13 1.15 9.22
CA TRP A 309 4.88 1.47 10.43
C TRP A 309 6.21 2.19 10.15
N MET A 310 6.76 2.06 8.93
CA MET A 310 7.99 2.74 8.50
C MET A 310 7.72 4.11 7.90
N ASP A 311 6.46 4.55 7.76
CA ASP A 311 6.12 5.81 7.11
C ASP A 311 6.30 7.04 8.02
N GLY A 312 6.28 8.22 7.40
CA GLY A 312 6.35 9.51 8.08
C GLY A 312 7.77 9.90 8.48
N GLU A 313 7.90 10.57 9.62
CA GLU A 313 9.19 11.02 10.15
C GLU A 313 10.11 9.85 10.55
N TYR A 314 9.52 8.73 10.94
CA TYR A 314 10.26 7.53 11.32
C TYR A 314 11.07 6.97 10.13
N ARG A 315 10.58 7.14 8.91
CA ARG A 315 11.32 6.74 7.70
C ARG A 315 12.71 7.39 7.64
N LYS A 316 12.83 8.66 8.01
CA LYS A 316 14.12 9.37 8.03
C LYS A 316 15.07 8.76 9.06
N ILE A 317 14.57 8.50 10.27
CA ILE A 317 15.35 7.86 11.34
C ILE A 317 15.85 6.49 10.89
N LEU A 318 14.97 5.68 10.34
CA LEU A 318 15.32 4.33 9.86
C LEU A 318 16.34 4.39 8.71
N THR A 319 16.18 5.32 7.78
CA THR A 319 17.11 5.51 6.67
C THR A 319 18.50 5.88 7.16
N VAL A 320 18.61 6.79 8.14
CA VAL A 320 19.90 7.18 8.75
C VAL A 320 20.56 5.99 9.44
N LEU A 321 19.82 5.27 10.28
CA LEU A 321 20.36 4.14 11.03
C LEU A 321 20.79 3.00 10.09
N MET A 322 19.98 2.66 9.09
CA MET A 322 20.31 1.63 8.10
C MET A 322 21.52 2.01 7.24
N SER A 323 21.61 3.28 6.81
CA SER A 323 22.76 3.78 6.07
C SER A 323 24.05 3.71 6.88
N GLU A 324 23.99 4.01 8.18
CA GLU A 324 25.14 3.92 9.08
C GLU A 324 25.59 2.47 9.30
N LEU A 325 24.63 1.52 9.42
CA LEU A 325 24.95 0.09 9.49
C LEU A 325 25.67 -0.40 8.22
N ILE A 326 25.20 0.01 7.06
CA ILE A 326 25.86 -0.30 5.77
C ILE A 326 27.26 0.30 5.72
N ARG A 327 27.42 1.56 6.15
CA ARG A 327 28.73 2.22 6.21
C ARG A 327 29.71 1.50 7.14
N ARG A 328 29.20 0.83 8.17
CA ARG A 328 29.98 0.00 9.10
C ARG A 328 30.18 -1.45 8.63
N ASP A 329 29.82 -1.74 7.40
CA ASP A 329 30.01 -3.06 6.79
C ASP A 329 29.15 -4.16 7.39
N VAL A 330 27.96 -3.81 7.90
CA VAL A 330 27.01 -4.78 8.43
C VAL A 330 26.35 -5.52 7.29
N ARG A 331 26.28 -6.84 7.38
CA ARG A 331 25.53 -7.72 6.45
C ARG A 331 24.10 -7.84 6.94
N ILE A 332 23.15 -7.62 6.04
CA ILE A 332 21.73 -7.63 6.36
C ILE A 332 21.06 -8.71 5.51
N SER A 333 20.38 -9.64 6.16
CA SER A 333 19.51 -10.63 5.50
C SER A 333 18.05 -10.28 5.82
N ALA A 334 17.26 -9.96 4.80
CA ALA A 334 15.88 -9.56 4.96
C ALA A 334 14.93 -10.55 4.25
N ILE A 335 13.98 -11.12 4.97
CA ILE A 335 12.92 -11.95 4.41
C ILE A 335 11.63 -11.13 4.38
N HIS A 336 11.10 -10.92 3.19
CA HIS A 336 9.84 -10.22 2.96
C HIS A 336 8.70 -11.21 2.76
N THR A 337 7.56 -10.97 3.36
CA THR A 337 6.36 -11.76 3.08
C THR A 337 5.50 -11.05 2.06
N VAL A 338 5.08 -11.76 1.05
CA VAL A 338 4.46 -11.18 -0.13
C VAL A 338 2.95 -11.46 -0.17
N ASN A 339 2.22 -10.93 0.80
CA ASN A 339 0.75 -10.76 0.71
C ASN A 339 0.37 -9.33 0.31
N ARG A 340 1.32 -8.59 -0.22
CA ARG A 340 1.16 -7.17 -0.55
C ARG A 340 0.63 -7.04 -1.98
N SER A 341 -0.06 -5.95 -2.25
CA SER A 341 -0.38 -5.63 -3.64
C SER A 341 0.90 -5.47 -4.45
N LEU A 342 0.83 -5.69 -5.76
CA LEU A 342 1.99 -5.48 -6.64
C LEU A 342 2.57 -4.08 -6.48
N ALA A 343 1.73 -3.05 -6.32
CA ALA A 343 2.16 -1.67 -6.08
C ALA A 343 2.96 -1.53 -4.76
N GLU A 344 2.51 -2.15 -3.67
CA GLU A 344 3.26 -2.15 -2.40
C GLU A 344 4.60 -2.87 -2.52
N LEU A 345 4.64 -3.97 -3.28
CA LEU A 345 5.87 -4.71 -3.52
C LEU A 345 6.88 -3.87 -4.34
N ILE A 346 6.42 -3.20 -5.39
CA ILE A 346 7.26 -2.30 -6.20
C ILE A 346 7.77 -1.13 -5.34
N SER A 347 6.88 -0.45 -4.62
CA SER A 347 7.29 0.63 -3.71
C SER A 347 8.27 0.16 -2.62
N ALA A 348 8.12 -1.08 -2.14
CA ALA A 348 9.09 -1.66 -1.21
C ALA A 348 10.45 -1.87 -1.88
N VAL A 349 10.49 -2.45 -3.09
CA VAL A 349 11.74 -2.62 -3.86
C VAL A 349 12.40 -1.27 -4.12
N GLU A 350 11.63 -0.26 -4.54
CA GLU A 350 12.12 1.11 -4.78
C GLU A 350 12.74 1.73 -3.53
N TRP A 351 12.05 1.62 -2.40
CA TRP A 351 12.52 2.17 -1.14
C TRP A 351 13.83 1.51 -0.66
N TRP A 352 13.95 0.19 -0.86
CA TRP A 352 15.15 -0.57 -0.47
C TRP A 352 16.26 -0.51 -1.52
N MET A 353 15.99 0.02 -2.72
CA MET A 353 16.95 0.04 -3.84
C MET A 353 18.31 0.65 -3.47
N PRO A 354 18.40 1.83 -2.81
CA PRO A 354 19.69 2.40 -2.41
C PRO A 354 20.49 1.46 -1.50
N LEU A 355 19.80 0.71 -0.67
CA LEU A 355 20.40 -0.25 0.26
C LEU A 355 20.83 -1.52 -0.47
N TYR A 356 20.05 -2.02 -1.41
CA TYR A 356 20.42 -3.18 -2.27
C TYR A 356 21.68 -2.90 -3.08
N LEU A 357 21.82 -1.68 -3.62
CA LEU A 357 22.99 -1.26 -4.39
C LEU A 357 24.28 -1.23 -3.56
N SER A 358 24.20 -1.22 -2.24
CA SER A 358 25.38 -1.33 -1.37
C SER A 358 26.05 -2.70 -1.42
N GLY A 359 25.36 -3.74 -1.91
CA GLY A 359 25.79 -5.13 -1.89
C GLY A 359 25.85 -5.76 -0.48
N ARG A 360 25.32 -5.06 0.55
CA ARG A 360 25.33 -5.53 1.94
C ARG A 360 24.00 -6.13 2.38
N ILE A 361 22.96 -5.99 1.56
CA ILE A 361 21.64 -6.55 1.82
C ILE A 361 21.36 -7.67 0.84
N THR A 362 21.02 -8.82 1.39
CA THR A 362 20.43 -9.94 0.65
C THR A 362 18.95 -10.02 0.98
N SER A 363 18.10 -9.87 -0.03
CA SER A 363 16.65 -9.90 0.15
C SER A 363 16.06 -11.21 -0.35
N TYR A 364 15.17 -11.76 0.47
CA TYR A 364 14.43 -12.98 0.18
C TYR A 364 12.94 -12.70 0.27
N TYR A 365 12.14 -13.56 -0.30
CA TYR A 365 10.72 -13.59 -0.05
C TYR A 365 10.27 -15.00 0.34
N CYS A 366 9.26 -15.08 1.21
CA CYS A 366 8.53 -16.30 1.49
C CYS A 366 7.06 -16.12 1.12
N MET A 367 6.46 -17.19 0.59
CA MET A 367 5.03 -17.19 0.32
C MET A 367 4.28 -17.38 1.64
N PRO A 368 3.25 -16.56 1.91
CA PRO A 368 2.48 -16.71 3.13
C PRO A 368 1.66 -18.00 3.10
N SER A 369 1.42 -18.57 4.28
CA SER A 369 0.43 -19.65 4.41
C SER A 369 -0.98 -19.12 4.18
N ALA A 370 -1.81 -19.91 3.51
CA ALA A 370 -3.19 -19.57 3.22
C ALA A 370 -4.00 -19.23 4.50
N GLY A 371 -4.84 -18.20 4.43
CA GLY A 371 -5.74 -17.81 5.52
C GLY A 371 -5.08 -17.18 6.73
N ARG A 372 -3.96 -16.52 6.55
CA ARG A 372 -3.18 -15.86 7.58
C ARG A 372 -4.01 -14.90 8.43
N ARG A 373 -4.07 -15.18 9.73
CA ARG A 373 -4.77 -14.37 10.74
C ARG A 373 -3.82 -13.56 11.62
N PHE A 374 -2.54 -13.89 11.60
CA PHE A 374 -1.53 -13.27 12.44
C PHE A 374 -0.41 -12.70 11.57
N SER A 375 0.16 -11.60 12.02
CA SER A 375 1.39 -11.03 11.51
C SER A 375 2.49 -11.19 12.54
N HIS A 376 3.72 -11.33 12.05
CA HIS A 376 4.91 -11.57 12.87
C HIS A 376 6.00 -10.57 12.51
N THR A 377 6.77 -10.20 13.50
CA THR A 377 8.00 -9.41 13.33
C THR A 377 9.12 -10.10 14.10
N LEU A 378 10.26 -10.26 13.47
CA LEU A 378 11.44 -10.87 14.05
C LEU A 378 12.69 -10.17 13.52
N PHE A 379 13.34 -9.39 14.38
CA PHE A 379 14.60 -8.71 14.09
C PHE A 379 15.65 -9.23 15.03
N ILE A 380 16.82 -9.63 14.53
CA ILE A 380 17.83 -10.37 15.30
C ILE A 380 19.21 -9.76 15.06
N ARG A 381 19.92 -9.51 16.13
CA ARG A 381 21.37 -9.33 16.20
C ARG A 381 21.93 -10.65 16.73
N PRO A 382 22.51 -11.50 15.88
CA PRO A 382 22.89 -12.86 16.27
C PRO A 382 23.75 -12.90 17.54
N GLY A 383 23.35 -13.71 18.51
CA GLY A 383 24.01 -13.88 19.79
C GLY A 383 23.81 -12.75 20.79
N GLU A 384 23.21 -11.61 20.41
CA GLU A 384 23.16 -10.40 21.21
C GLU A 384 21.75 -10.00 21.65
N ALA A 385 20.83 -9.87 20.69
CA ALA A 385 19.47 -9.40 20.98
C ALA A 385 18.48 -9.77 19.89
N CYS A 386 17.18 -9.81 20.25
CA CYS A 386 16.12 -9.90 19.26
C CYS A 386 14.90 -9.05 19.65
N ILE A 387 14.15 -8.63 18.63
CA ILE A 387 12.78 -8.14 18.75
C ILE A 387 11.86 -9.19 18.15
N ALA A 388 10.91 -9.67 18.93
CA ALA A 388 9.90 -10.61 18.48
C ALA A 388 8.50 -10.09 18.81
N GLY A 389 7.57 -10.22 17.89
CA GLY A 389 6.19 -9.82 18.09
C GLY A 389 5.22 -10.57 17.20
N THR A 390 4.00 -10.73 17.69
CA THR A 390 2.88 -11.31 16.94
C THR A 390 1.65 -10.45 17.16
N SER A 391 0.94 -10.12 16.10
CA SER A 391 -0.33 -9.41 16.16
C SER A 391 -1.40 -10.12 15.34
N VAL A 392 -2.66 -9.82 15.60
CA VAL A 392 -3.76 -10.17 14.70
C VAL A 392 -3.76 -9.14 13.57
N VAL A 393 -3.84 -9.61 12.34
CA VAL A 393 -3.88 -8.73 11.14
C VAL A 393 -5.00 -7.69 11.27
N GLY A 394 -4.66 -6.41 11.12
CA GLY A 394 -5.55 -5.26 11.32
C GLY A 394 -5.69 -4.78 12.79
N LEU A 395 -4.97 -5.39 13.73
CA LEU A 395 -4.91 -4.97 15.13
C LEU A 395 -3.48 -4.66 15.59
N GLU A 396 -2.60 -4.29 14.67
CA GLU A 396 -1.18 -4.01 14.91
C GLU A 396 -0.97 -2.88 15.93
N SER A 397 -1.93 -1.96 16.05
CA SER A 397 -1.92 -0.91 17.08
C SER A 397 -1.98 -1.42 18.52
N ARG A 398 -2.32 -2.70 18.72
CA ARG A 398 -2.38 -3.39 20.02
C ARG A 398 -1.36 -4.51 20.16
N ALA A 399 -0.49 -4.68 19.15
CA ALA A 399 0.56 -5.68 19.19
C ALA A 399 1.53 -5.44 20.35
N ILE A 400 2.08 -6.52 20.88
CA ILE A 400 3.14 -6.47 21.87
C ILE A 400 4.41 -7.00 21.22
N TYR A 401 5.47 -6.21 21.30
CA TYR A 401 6.80 -6.57 20.81
C TYR A 401 7.71 -6.74 22.01
N SER A 402 8.37 -7.89 22.13
CA SER A 402 9.35 -8.16 23.15
C SER A 402 10.74 -7.90 22.59
N TYR A 403 11.49 -7.04 23.28
CA TYR A 403 12.92 -6.87 23.05
C TYR A 403 13.65 -7.73 24.10
N SER A 404 14.50 -8.66 23.66
CA SER A 404 15.22 -9.56 24.57
C SER A 404 16.72 -9.57 24.24
N GLN A 405 17.54 -9.60 25.30
CA GLN A 405 18.98 -9.82 25.26
C GLN A 405 19.34 -11.18 25.94
N GLU A 406 18.35 -12.02 26.16
CA GLU A 406 18.59 -13.36 26.70
C GLU A 406 19.09 -14.28 25.58
N ARG A 407 20.24 -14.91 25.82
CA ARG A 407 20.92 -15.73 24.83
C ARG A 407 20.04 -16.87 24.31
N GLU A 408 19.35 -17.57 25.19
CA GLU A 408 18.46 -18.67 24.82
C GLU A 408 17.33 -18.21 23.90
N VAL A 409 16.72 -17.04 24.19
CA VAL A 409 15.66 -16.43 23.37
C VAL A 409 16.20 -16.02 22.00
N THR A 410 17.40 -15.46 21.95
CA THR A 410 18.03 -15.02 20.72
C THR A 410 18.41 -16.22 19.84
N GLU A 411 18.96 -17.29 20.42
CA GLU A 411 19.29 -18.54 19.69
C GLU A 411 18.03 -19.19 19.09
N LEU A 412 16.91 -19.23 19.83
CA LEU A 412 15.61 -19.70 19.30
C LEU A 412 15.08 -18.81 18.15
N ALA A 413 15.25 -17.49 18.28
CA ALA A 413 14.88 -16.55 17.24
C ALA A 413 15.70 -16.77 15.96
N GLU A 414 17.02 -17.01 16.08
CA GLU A 414 17.92 -17.32 14.96
C GLU A 414 17.53 -18.65 14.30
N GLU A 415 17.20 -19.67 15.08
CA GLU A 415 16.75 -20.96 14.54
C GLU A 415 15.45 -20.80 13.73
N ALA A 416 14.50 -20.01 14.26
CA ALA A 416 13.26 -19.70 13.56
C ALA A 416 13.50 -18.94 12.25
N PHE A 417 14.37 -17.93 12.26
CA PHE A 417 14.73 -17.18 11.05
C PHE A 417 15.42 -18.09 10.01
N ASN A 418 16.37 -18.90 10.45
CA ASN A 418 17.10 -19.83 9.57
C ASN A 418 16.15 -20.89 8.95
N ARG A 419 15.09 -21.26 9.67
CA ARG A 419 14.05 -22.14 9.12
C ARG A 419 13.25 -21.45 8.04
N LEU A 420 12.79 -20.20 8.28
CA LEU A 420 12.09 -19.39 7.28
C LEU A 420 12.97 -19.15 6.05
N LEU A 421 14.26 -18.88 6.25
CA LEU A 421 15.20 -18.62 5.16
C LEU A 421 15.34 -19.84 4.22
N LYS A 422 15.31 -21.07 4.75
CA LYS A 422 15.36 -22.29 3.95
C LYS A 422 14.15 -22.46 3.03
N ASP A 423 13.01 -21.92 3.43
CA ASP A 423 11.77 -21.99 2.69
C ASP A 423 11.53 -20.70 1.86
N SER A 424 12.53 -19.81 1.78
CA SER A 424 12.47 -18.53 1.07
C SER A 424 13.27 -18.58 -0.23
N SER A 425 12.88 -17.75 -1.19
CA SER A 425 13.59 -17.54 -2.46
C SER A 425 14.16 -16.12 -2.53
N PRO A 426 15.24 -15.88 -3.29
CA PRO A 426 15.75 -14.52 -3.51
C PRO A 426 14.66 -13.61 -4.10
N LEU A 427 14.50 -12.39 -3.57
CA LEU A 427 13.58 -11.40 -4.14
C LEU A 427 14.20 -10.69 -5.33
N VAL A 428 15.42 -10.21 -5.17
CA VAL A 428 16.23 -9.58 -6.20
C VAL A 428 17.69 -9.95 -6.04
N GLU A 429 18.32 -10.29 -7.15
CA GLU A 429 19.76 -10.45 -7.26
C GLU A 429 20.30 -9.34 -8.16
N ILE A 430 21.41 -8.72 -7.75
CA ILE A 430 22.03 -7.62 -8.48
C ILE A 430 23.46 -8.03 -8.82
N ALA A 431 23.81 -7.93 -10.09
CA ALA A 431 25.15 -8.23 -10.59
C ALA A 431 25.66 -7.11 -11.48
N GLU A 432 26.97 -6.86 -11.44
CA GLU A 432 27.62 -6.02 -12.45
C GLU A 432 27.67 -6.76 -13.78
N CYS A 433 27.42 -6.05 -14.88
CA CYS A 433 27.51 -6.59 -16.23
C CYS A 433 28.29 -5.64 -17.15
N GLY A 434 28.76 -6.14 -18.28
CA GLY A 434 29.44 -5.33 -19.28
C GLY A 434 28.48 -4.40 -20.03
N ASN A 435 29.01 -3.45 -20.78
CA ASN A 435 28.24 -2.49 -21.58
C ASN A 435 27.73 -3.06 -22.95
N GLY A 436 28.03 -4.32 -23.24
CA GLY A 436 27.60 -4.95 -24.49
C GLY A 436 26.11 -5.30 -24.51
N ILE A 437 25.52 -5.38 -25.71
CA ILE A 437 24.18 -5.93 -25.89
C ILE A 437 24.23 -7.44 -25.61
N PRO A 438 23.31 -8.03 -24.85
CA PRO A 438 23.28 -9.46 -24.63
C PRO A 438 23.18 -10.23 -25.95
N GLU A 439 24.02 -11.22 -26.14
CA GLU A 439 23.94 -12.11 -27.31
C GLU A 439 22.69 -12.99 -27.28
N GLU A 440 22.11 -13.18 -26.09
CA GLU A 440 20.88 -13.92 -25.92
C GLU A 440 19.67 -13.12 -26.39
N GLY A 441 18.87 -13.67 -27.29
CA GLY A 441 17.64 -13.05 -27.79
C GLY A 441 16.55 -12.93 -26.72
N GLY A 442 15.51 -12.16 -27.03
CA GLY A 442 14.31 -12.03 -26.17
C GLY A 442 14.31 -10.84 -25.23
N PHE A 443 15.33 -9.98 -25.28
CA PHE A 443 15.29 -8.68 -24.58
C PHE A 443 14.49 -7.66 -25.37
N ILE A 444 13.67 -6.89 -24.65
CA ILE A 444 12.97 -5.70 -25.19
C ILE A 444 13.66 -4.46 -24.61
N GLN A 445 13.97 -3.49 -25.49
CA GLN A 445 14.55 -2.21 -25.09
C GLN A 445 13.43 -1.28 -24.58
N ALA A 446 13.63 -0.68 -23.40
CA ALA A 446 12.78 0.35 -22.85
C ALA A 446 13.66 1.45 -22.22
N GLU A 447 13.75 2.61 -22.88
CA GLU A 447 14.61 3.73 -22.48
C GLU A 447 16.03 3.32 -22.08
N LYS A 448 16.34 3.36 -20.78
CA LYS A 448 17.64 3.07 -20.19
C LYS A 448 17.83 1.61 -19.74
N VAL A 449 16.87 0.74 -20.02
CA VAL A 449 16.91 -0.65 -19.61
C VAL A 449 16.55 -1.60 -20.75
N MET A 450 17.02 -2.83 -20.63
CA MET A 450 16.60 -3.96 -21.46
C MET A 450 15.97 -4.99 -20.55
N VAL A 451 14.81 -5.53 -20.94
CA VAL A 451 14.03 -6.46 -20.11
C VAL A 451 13.82 -7.77 -20.85
N LYS A 452 13.98 -8.88 -20.13
CA LYS A 452 13.65 -10.24 -20.59
C LYS A 452 12.84 -10.93 -19.50
N ALA A 453 11.64 -11.38 -19.82
CA ALA A 453 10.84 -12.22 -18.93
C ALA A 453 11.02 -13.69 -19.29
N GLU A 454 11.43 -14.48 -18.31
CA GLU A 454 11.60 -15.94 -18.39
C GLU A 454 10.45 -16.68 -17.71
N ALA A 455 10.53 -18.01 -17.60
CA ALA A 455 9.50 -18.80 -16.95
C ALA A 455 9.29 -18.42 -15.48
N ASP A 456 10.39 -18.26 -14.73
CA ASP A 456 10.36 -18.06 -13.28
C ASP A 456 11.11 -16.79 -12.83
N SER A 457 11.55 -15.97 -13.79
CA SER A 457 12.32 -14.77 -13.48
C SER A 457 12.09 -13.65 -14.49
N VAL A 458 12.46 -12.46 -14.08
CA VAL A 458 12.60 -11.28 -14.94
C VAL A 458 14.00 -10.73 -14.78
N VAL A 459 14.67 -10.54 -15.88
CA VAL A 459 15.99 -9.92 -15.94
C VAL A 459 15.83 -8.51 -16.49
N ILE A 460 16.24 -7.52 -15.71
CA ILE A 460 16.28 -6.11 -16.13
C ILE A 460 17.74 -5.67 -16.12
N ARG A 461 18.23 -5.24 -17.27
CA ARG A 461 19.59 -4.80 -17.46
C ARG A 461 19.64 -3.34 -17.79
N ARG A 462 20.45 -2.56 -17.08
CA ARG A 462 20.74 -1.16 -17.44
C ARG A 462 21.63 -1.09 -18.66
N THR A 463 21.30 -0.13 -19.54
CA THR A 463 22.07 0.18 -20.75
C THR A 463 23.06 1.31 -20.57
N GLU A 464 23.05 1.98 -19.40
CA GLU A 464 23.93 3.09 -19.01
C GLU A 464 24.72 2.73 -17.74
N SER A 465 25.83 3.42 -17.50
CA SER A 465 26.65 3.22 -16.28
C SER A 465 25.94 3.73 -15.02
N PRO A 466 26.01 3.03 -13.89
CA PRO A 466 26.64 1.73 -13.72
C PRO A 466 25.85 0.61 -14.44
N TYR A 467 26.56 -0.26 -15.16
CA TYR A 467 25.95 -1.35 -15.89
C TYR A 467 25.61 -2.48 -14.91
N LEU A 468 24.34 -2.53 -14.51
CA LEU A 468 23.81 -3.46 -13.53
C LEU A 468 22.74 -4.36 -14.15
N MET A 469 22.69 -5.58 -13.67
CA MET A 469 21.66 -6.56 -14.01
C MET A 469 20.89 -6.94 -12.74
N PHE A 470 19.58 -6.87 -12.80
CA PHE A 470 18.65 -7.20 -11.74
C PHE A 470 17.87 -8.43 -12.15
N THR A 471 17.90 -9.46 -11.33
CA THR A 471 17.11 -10.67 -11.54
C THR A 471 16.05 -10.77 -10.44
N PHE A 472 14.78 -10.68 -10.81
CA PHE A 472 13.64 -10.83 -9.91
C PHE A 472 13.00 -12.20 -10.13
N THR A 473 12.74 -12.92 -9.05
CA THR A 473 12.09 -14.24 -9.12
C THR A 473 10.70 -14.24 -8.52
N HIS A 474 10.25 -13.11 -7.97
CA HIS A 474 8.96 -13.02 -7.33
C HIS A 474 7.80 -13.18 -8.34
N PRO A 475 6.85 -14.13 -8.12
CA PRO A 475 5.81 -14.46 -9.10
C PRO A 475 4.96 -13.26 -9.56
N MET A 476 4.60 -12.33 -8.65
CA MET A 476 3.84 -11.13 -9.03
C MET A 476 4.62 -10.21 -9.97
N ILE A 477 5.92 -10.03 -9.73
CA ILE A 477 6.80 -9.24 -10.61
C ILE A 477 6.93 -9.94 -11.97
N VAL A 478 7.19 -11.25 -11.97
CA VAL A 478 7.29 -12.04 -13.20
C VAL A 478 6.01 -11.93 -14.03
N ARG A 479 4.84 -12.05 -13.40
CA ARG A 479 3.53 -11.90 -14.08
C ARG A 479 3.35 -10.49 -14.67
N ALA A 480 3.73 -9.45 -13.91
CA ALA A 480 3.62 -8.07 -14.38
C ALA A 480 4.41 -7.86 -15.68
N PHE A 481 5.67 -8.32 -15.69
CA PHE A 481 6.52 -8.19 -16.86
C PHE A 481 6.10 -9.07 -18.04
N ARG A 482 5.58 -10.26 -17.81
CA ARG A 482 5.00 -11.09 -18.87
C ARG A 482 3.80 -10.44 -19.54
N SER A 483 2.96 -9.74 -18.75
CA SER A 483 1.85 -8.96 -19.30
C SER A 483 2.36 -7.76 -20.08
N TYR A 484 3.33 -7.04 -19.55
CA TYR A 484 3.98 -5.91 -20.21
C TYR A 484 4.58 -6.29 -21.57
N MET A 485 5.26 -7.44 -21.66
CA MET A 485 5.93 -7.90 -22.89
C MET A 485 4.99 -8.49 -23.94
N LYS A 486 3.73 -8.77 -23.62
CA LYS A 486 2.73 -9.29 -24.57
C LYS A 486 1.97 -8.20 -25.32
N GLU A 487 1.96 -6.98 -24.80
CA GLU A 487 1.32 -5.86 -25.48
C GLU A 487 2.30 -5.24 -26.48
N PRO A 488 1.97 -5.20 -27.78
CA PRO A 488 2.79 -4.47 -28.75
C PRO A 488 2.66 -2.97 -28.46
N PHE A 489 3.80 -2.29 -28.41
CA PHE A 489 3.88 -0.82 -28.37
C PHE A 489 3.19 -0.18 -29.57
#